data_09da9292991f89dea0b2fb8183c51e06
#
_entry.id   09da9292991f89dea0b2fb8183c51e06
#
_cell.length_a   1.000
_cell.length_b   1.000
_cell.length_c   1.000
_cell.angle_alpha   90.00
_cell.angle_beta   90.00
_cell.angle_gamma   90.00
#
_symmetry.space_group_name_H-M   'P 1'
#
loop_
_entity.id
_entity.type
_entity.pdbx_description
1 polymer ?
#
loop_
_entity_poly.entity_id
_entity_poly.type
_entity_poly.pdbx_seq_one_letter_code
_entity_poly.pdbx_strand_id
1 'polypeptide(L)'
;MQRFLRATLAACGVLAASLPATAQQPYPSAPVTLVVPFAAGSGTDAVARTVGQKLADRLRQPVLVDNKPGANGQVAAQLVSKAKPDGYTLFMTTNTTHSANPALYAHLKYDPIKDFTPVARTGELPFALIVHPSVPARTMAEFIDSGDLLAQSGATAMGLGEKTNSVG
;
A
#
# COMPACT_ATOMS: atom_id res chain seq x y z
N MET A 1 0.67 -61.17 36.59
CA MET A 1 -0.22 -60.34 35.75
C MET A 1 -0.03 -58.82 35.98
N GLN A 2 -0.03 -58.31 37.18
CA GLN A 2 0.12 -56.85 37.47
C GLN A 2 1.48 -56.21 37.06
N ARG A 3 2.56 -56.98 37.01
CA ARG A 3 3.89 -56.48 36.62
C ARG A 3 4.02 -56.21 35.12
N PHE A 4 3.35 -57.02 34.26
CA PHE A 4 3.31 -56.80 32.82
C PHE A 4 2.44 -55.61 32.43
N LEU A 5 1.33 -55.40 33.13
CA LEU A 5 0.44 -54.27 32.90
C LEU A 5 1.09 -52.91 33.17
N ARG A 6 1.97 -52.83 34.20
CA ARG A 6 2.72 -51.64 34.57
C ARG A 6 3.85 -51.31 33.56
N ALA A 7 4.47 -52.34 32.99
CA ALA A 7 5.51 -52.17 31.99
C ALA A 7 4.96 -51.66 30.65
N THR A 8 3.76 -52.09 30.24
CA THR A 8 3.08 -51.61 29.03
C THR A 8 2.58 -50.20 29.15
N LEU A 9 2.08 -49.76 30.33
CA LEU A 9 1.70 -48.37 30.54
C LEU A 9 2.90 -47.40 30.53
N ALA A 10 4.06 -47.82 31.06
CA ALA A 10 5.29 -47.00 31.03
C ALA A 10 5.87 -46.82 29.61
N ALA A 11 5.77 -47.86 28.76
CA ALA A 11 6.24 -47.80 27.38
C ALA A 11 5.36 -46.90 26.48
N CYS A 12 4.02 -46.84 26.69
CA CYS A 12 3.12 -45.92 25.98
C CYS A 12 3.35 -44.46 26.35
N GLY A 13 3.75 -44.17 27.57
CA GLY A 13 3.99 -42.78 28.04
C GLY A 13 5.24 -42.15 27.42
N VAL A 14 6.23 -42.95 27.07
CA VAL A 14 7.49 -42.44 26.47
C VAL A 14 7.37 -42.18 24.96
N LEU A 15 6.50 -42.89 24.25
CA LEU A 15 6.24 -42.64 22.83
C LEU A 15 5.41 -41.37 22.56
N ALA A 16 4.65 -40.90 23.51
CA ALA A 16 3.81 -39.69 23.34
C ALA A 16 4.60 -38.38 23.47
N ALA A 17 5.83 -38.41 23.96
CA ALA A 17 6.67 -37.22 24.19
C ALA A 17 7.50 -36.76 22.98
N SER A 18 7.45 -37.45 21.84
CA SER A 18 8.27 -37.16 20.64
C SER A 18 7.48 -36.53 19.51
N LEU A 19 6.40 -35.77 19.81
CA LEU A 19 5.85 -34.88 18.79
C LEU A 19 6.88 -33.79 18.47
N PRO A 20 7.34 -33.69 17.21
CA PRO A 20 8.25 -32.62 16.84
C PRO A 20 7.51 -31.30 17.12
N ALA A 21 8.03 -30.50 18.03
CA ALA A 21 7.64 -29.12 18.15
C ALA A 21 7.95 -28.48 16.81
N THR A 22 6.94 -28.21 15.99
CA THR A 22 7.10 -27.39 14.79
C THR A 22 7.55 -26.03 15.27
N ALA A 23 8.89 -25.84 15.31
CA ALA A 23 9.48 -24.55 15.61
C ALA A 23 8.92 -23.56 14.57
N GLN A 24 8.07 -22.65 15.01
CA GLN A 24 7.62 -21.55 14.17
C GLN A 24 8.87 -20.86 13.64
N GLN A 25 9.06 -20.91 12.32
CA GLN A 25 10.19 -20.20 11.72
C GLN A 25 10.07 -18.70 12.07
N PRO A 26 11.16 -18.08 12.53
CA PRO A 26 11.10 -16.67 12.88
C PRO A 26 10.67 -15.84 11.66
N TYR A 27 9.70 -14.96 11.86
CA TYR A 27 9.27 -14.02 10.81
C TYR A 27 10.29 -12.89 10.66
N PRO A 28 10.63 -12.48 9.41
CA PRO A 28 10.31 -13.12 8.13
C PRO A 28 11.29 -14.25 7.78
N SER A 29 10.79 -15.38 7.30
CA SER A 29 11.58 -16.51 6.80
C SER A 29 11.68 -16.57 5.27
N ALA A 30 11.01 -15.63 4.58
CA ALA A 30 10.95 -15.53 3.12
C ALA A 30 10.97 -14.05 2.68
N PRO A 31 11.21 -13.78 1.38
CA PRO A 31 11.13 -12.42 0.84
C PRO A 31 9.78 -11.76 1.09
N VAL A 32 9.80 -10.46 1.37
CA VAL A 32 8.60 -9.63 1.53
C VAL A 32 8.34 -8.87 0.24
N THR A 33 7.11 -8.85 -0.23
CA THR A 33 6.70 -8.09 -1.42
C THR A 33 6.10 -6.75 -1.00
N LEU A 34 6.64 -5.66 -1.55
CA LEU A 34 6.12 -4.30 -1.36
C LEU A 34 5.43 -3.85 -2.64
N VAL A 35 4.10 -3.96 -2.68
CA VAL A 35 3.28 -3.59 -3.83
C VAL A 35 3.12 -2.07 -3.90
N VAL A 36 3.31 -1.50 -5.09
CA VAL A 36 3.20 -0.05 -5.37
C VAL A 36 2.15 0.19 -6.45
N PRO A 37 1.13 1.05 -6.23
CA PRO A 37 0.02 1.26 -7.16
C PRO A 37 0.35 2.17 -8.35
N PHE A 38 1.60 2.57 -8.50
CA PHE A 38 2.06 3.49 -9.54
C PHE A 38 3.21 2.90 -10.34
N ALA A 39 3.47 3.49 -11.49
CA ALA A 39 4.55 3.05 -12.38
C ALA A 39 5.92 3.15 -11.70
N ALA A 40 6.83 2.30 -12.12
CA ALA A 40 8.24 2.41 -11.76
C ALA A 40 8.79 3.80 -12.16
N GLY A 41 9.60 4.40 -11.31
CA GLY A 41 10.12 5.75 -11.46
C GLY A 41 9.20 6.86 -10.94
N SER A 42 7.99 6.53 -10.46
CA SER A 42 7.14 7.51 -9.77
C SER A 42 7.71 7.92 -8.40
N GLY A 43 7.25 9.05 -7.86
CA GLY A 43 7.65 9.48 -6.52
C GLY A 43 7.37 8.42 -5.44
N THR A 44 6.24 7.74 -5.54
CA THR A 44 5.89 6.64 -4.61
C THR A 44 6.82 5.45 -4.79
N ASP A 45 7.22 5.11 -6.02
CA ASP A 45 8.18 4.04 -6.28
C ASP A 45 9.56 4.36 -5.70
N ALA A 46 10.03 5.60 -5.83
CA ALA A 46 11.30 6.03 -5.25
C ALA A 46 11.30 5.88 -3.72
N VAL A 47 10.21 6.29 -3.05
CA VAL A 47 10.05 6.10 -1.61
C VAL A 47 9.98 4.61 -1.27
N ALA A 48 9.23 3.81 -2.03
CA ALA A 48 9.09 2.38 -1.80
C ALA A 48 10.43 1.64 -1.90
N ARG A 49 11.27 1.98 -2.89
CA ARG A 49 12.62 1.40 -3.03
C ARG A 49 13.54 1.79 -1.87
N THR A 50 13.50 3.05 -1.47
CA THR A 50 14.30 3.53 -0.33
C THR A 50 13.91 2.84 0.98
N VAL A 51 12.60 2.77 1.25
CA VAL A 51 12.06 2.10 2.45
C VAL A 51 12.33 0.60 2.36
N GLY A 52 12.08 -0.01 1.20
CA GLY A 52 12.27 -1.44 0.96
C GLY A 52 13.71 -1.88 1.20
N GLN A 53 14.69 -1.09 0.75
CA GLN A 53 16.11 -1.38 1.02
C GLN A 53 16.42 -1.36 2.52
N LYS A 54 15.98 -0.30 3.24
CA LYS A 54 16.20 -0.20 4.69
C LYS A 54 15.47 -1.29 5.46
N LEU A 55 14.30 -1.68 4.98
CA LEU A 55 13.54 -2.77 5.57
C LEU A 55 14.23 -4.12 5.36
N ALA A 56 14.78 -4.37 4.15
CA ALA A 56 15.55 -5.58 3.86
C ALA A 56 16.78 -5.72 4.77
N ASP A 57 17.51 -4.62 5.00
CA ASP A 57 18.66 -4.60 5.92
C ASP A 57 18.24 -4.99 7.36
N ARG A 58 17.09 -4.51 7.81
CA ARG A 58 16.58 -4.78 9.16
C ARG A 58 16.01 -6.18 9.32
N LEU A 59 15.26 -6.64 8.34
CA LEU A 59 14.59 -7.93 8.35
C LEU A 59 15.54 -9.09 7.97
N ARG A 60 16.70 -8.79 7.40
CA ARG A 60 17.65 -9.76 6.82
C ARG A 60 16.97 -10.68 5.81
N GLN A 61 15.99 -10.15 5.10
CA GLN A 61 15.27 -10.81 4.02
C GLN A 61 15.08 -9.82 2.87
N PRO A 62 15.09 -10.28 1.62
CA PRO A 62 14.82 -9.43 0.47
C PRO A 62 13.45 -8.75 0.58
N VAL A 63 13.38 -7.48 0.19
CA VAL A 63 12.12 -6.75 -0.01
C VAL A 63 12.00 -6.41 -1.49
N LEU A 64 11.03 -7.02 -2.15
CA LEU A 64 10.80 -6.91 -3.59
C LEU A 64 9.75 -5.85 -3.86
N VAL A 65 10.10 -4.80 -4.59
CA VAL A 65 9.15 -3.76 -5.01
C VAL A 65 8.43 -4.23 -6.27
N ASP A 66 7.11 -4.36 -6.19
CA ASP A 66 6.24 -4.81 -7.28
C ASP A 66 5.26 -3.69 -7.69
N ASN A 67 5.49 -3.09 -8.85
CA ASN A 67 4.67 -2.01 -9.38
C ASN A 67 3.43 -2.56 -10.09
N LYS A 68 2.24 -2.21 -9.63
CA LYS A 68 0.93 -2.58 -10.19
C LYS A 68 0.11 -1.34 -10.51
N PRO A 69 0.48 -0.57 -11.53
CA PRO A 69 -0.27 0.62 -11.91
C PRO A 69 -1.63 0.28 -12.52
N GLY A 70 -2.57 1.22 -12.46
CA GLY A 70 -3.85 1.14 -13.14
C GLY A 70 -5.03 1.57 -12.29
N ALA A 71 -6.03 2.16 -12.96
CA ALA A 71 -7.31 2.58 -12.39
C ALA A 71 -7.15 3.36 -11.07
N ASN A 72 -6.30 4.39 -11.03
CA ASN A 72 -6.00 5.16 -9.83
C ASN A 72 -5.56 4.28 -8.64
N GLY A 73 -4.75 3.24 -8.90
CA GLY A 73 -4.22 2.34 -7.89
C GLY A 73 -5.20 1.25 -7.44
N GLN A 74 -6.40 1.16 -8.03
CA GLN A 74 -7.39 0.13 -7.66
C GLN A 74 -6.90 -1.28 -7.98
N VAL A 75 -6.10 -1.46 -9.05
CA VAL A 75 -5.53 -2.77 -9.43
C VAL A 75 -4.67 -3.30 -8.28
N ALA A 76 -3.74 -2.48 -7.79
CA ALA A 76 -2.87 -2.85 -6.68
C ALA A 76 -3.66 -3.07 -5.37
N ALA A 77 -4.59 -2.16 -5.06
CA ALA A 77 -5.41 -2.26 -3.86
C ALA A 77 -6.23 -3.56 -3.84
N GLN A 78 -6.87 -3.94 -4.95
CA GLN A 78 -7.60 -5.21 -5.06
C GLN A 78 -6.71 -6.45 -4.94
N LEU A 79 -5.47 -6.37 -5.42
CA LEU A 79 -4.51 -7.45 -5.29
C LEU A 79 -4.13 -7.64 -3.81
N VAL A 80 -3.79 -6.55 -3.14
CA VAL A 80 -3.34 -6.61 -1.74
C VAL A 80 -4.49 -6.96 -0.79
N SER A 81 -5.72 -6.46 -1.03
CA SER A 81 -6.89 -6.78 -0.20
C SER A 81 -7.23 -8.27 -0.17
N LYS A 82 -6.77 -9.03 -1.19
CA LYS A 82 -6.96 -10.49 -1.30
C LYS A 82 -5.73 -11.30 -0.90
N ALA A 83 -4.63 -10.64 -0.58
CA ALA A 83 -3.41 -11.30 -0.14
C ALA A 83 -3.60 -11.93 1.25
N LYS A 84 -2.78 -12.91 1.58
CA LYS A 84 -2.78 -13.49 2.93
C LYS A 84 -2.32 -12.44 3.94
N PRO A 85 -2.98 -12.33 5.11
CA PRO A 85 -2.58 -11.37 6.15
C PRO A 85 -1.43 -11.92 7.02
N ASP A 86 -0.38 -12.40 6.37
CA ASP A 86 0.78 -13.04 7.00
C ASP A 86 2.02 -12.13 7.11
N GLY A 87 1.90 -10.88 6.67
CA GLY A 87 2.96 -9.89 6.70
C GLY A 87 3.94 -9.95 5.53
N TYR A 88 3.81 -10.90 4.61
CA TYR A 88 4.71 -10.99 3.44
C TYR A 88 4.27 -10.14 2.25
N THR A 89 3.07 -9.58 2.28
CA THR A 89 2.58 -8.62 1.28
C THR A 89 2.31 -7.29 1.95
N LEU A 90 3.11 -6.30 1.62
CA LEU A 90 2.96 -4.91 2.09
C LEU A 90 2.44 -4.03 0.95
N PHE A 91 1.74 -2.97 1.27
CA PHE A 91 1.20 -2.01 0.31
C PHE A 91 1.75 -0.61 0.58
N MET A 92 2.57 -0.09 -0.32
CA MET A 92 3.00 1.30 -0.31
C MET A 92 2.00 2.13 -1.10
N THR A 93 1.10 2.78 -0.42
CA THR A 93 0.01 3.52 -1.03
C THR A 93 0.03 5.01 -0.69
N THR A 94 -0.89 5.76 -1.27
CA THR A 94 -1.10 7.18 -1.04
C THR A 94 -2.56 7.44 -0.65
N ASN A 95 -2.92 8.70 -0.43
CA ASN A 95 -4.30 9.12 -0.20
C ASN A 95 -5.26 8.73 -1.35
N THR A 96 -4.76 8.52 -2.58
CA THR A 96 -5.59 8.18 -3.73
C THR A 96 -6.45 6.93 -3.48
N THR A 97 -5.83 5.83 -3.07
CA THR A 97 -6.54 4.54 -2.89
C THR A 97 -7.41 4.49 -1.65
N HIS A 98 -7.04 5.19 -0.57
CA HIS A 98 -7.71 5.08 0.73
C HIS A 98 -8.66 6.25 1.04
N SER A 99 -8.48 7.41 0.40
CA SER A 99 -9.31 8.60 0.64
C SER A 99 -10.03 9.10 -0.59
N ALA A 100 -9.33 9.27 -1.73
CA ALA A 100 -9.94 9.85 -2.92
C ALA A 100 -10.84 8.84 -3.65
N ASN A 101 -10.38 7.60 -3.85
CA ASN A 101 -11.18 6.60 -4.56
C ASN A 101 -12.55 6.32 -3.94
N PRO A 102 -12.71 6.21 -2.61
CA PRO A 102 -14.04 6.08 -2.00
C PRO A 102 -15.00 7.22 -2.32
N ALA A 103 -14.48 8.43 -2.51
CA ALA A 103 -15.30 9.58 -2.89
C ALA A 103 -15.57 9.68 -4.39
N LEU A 104 -14.70 9.12 -5.24
CA LEU A 104 -14.78 9.22 -6.69
C LEU A 104 -15.53 8.06 -7.35
N TYR A 105 -15.54 6.89 -6.73
CA TYR A 105 -16.10 5.67 -7.33
C TYR A 105 -17.23 5.11 -6.48
N ALA A 106 -18.41 4.98 -7.06
CA ALA A 106 -19.58 4.42 -6.38
C ALA A 106 -19.41 2.94 -6.01
N HIS A 107 -18.57 2.20 -6.75
CA HIS A 107 -18.34 0.78 -6.54
C HIS A 107 -16.85 0.45 -6.56
N LEU A 108 -16.25 0.37 -5.37
CA LEU A 108 -14.90 -0.15 -5.21
C LEU A 108 -14.95 -1.67 -4.98
N LYS A 109 -13.94 -2.36 -5.50
CA LYS A 109 -13.78 -3.81 -5.29
C LYS A 109 -12.89 -4.14 -4.10
N TYR A 110 -12.71 -3.22 -3.18
CA TYR A 110 -12.01 -3.33 -1.91
C TYR A 110 -12.57 -2.33 -0.91
N ASP A 111 -12.49 -2.64 0.37
CA ASP A 111 -12.80 -1.71 1.45
C ASP A 111 -11.48 -1.06 1.93
N PRO A 112 -11.32 0.28 1.80
CA PRO A 112 -10.05 0.93 2.11
C PRO A 112 -9.68 0.89 3.60
N ILE A 113 -10.61 0.55 4.46
CA ILE A 113 -10.39 0.49 5.91
C ILE A 113 -10.33 -0.95 6.40
N LYS A 114 -11.30 -1.80 6.02
CA LYS A 114 -11.44 -3.15 6.58
C LYS A 114 -10.46 -4.16 5.97
N ASP A 115 -10.09 -3.96 4.71
CA ASP A 115 -9.23 -4.91 3.99
C ASP A 115 -7.74 -4.69 4.24
N PHE A 116 -7.36 -3.66 5.02
CA PHE A 116 -5.97 -3.28 5.25
C PHE A 116 -5.69 -3.02 6.72
N THR A 117 -4.53 -3.44 7.17
CA THR A 117 -4.00 -3.08 8.49
C THR A 117 -2.93 -2.01 8.30
N PRO A 118 -3.13 -0.78 8.80
CA PRO A 118 -2.13 0.28 8.68
C PRO A 118 -0.88 -0.06 9.51
N VAL A 119 0.30 0.14 8.92
CA VAL A 119 1.59 -0.13 9.56
C VAL A 119 2.28 1.16 9.98
N ALA A 120 2.55 2.05 9.02
CA ALA A 120 3.22 3.31 9.29
C ALA A 120 3.00 4.32 8.16
N ARG A 121 3.10 5.60 8.50
CA ARG A 121 3.24 6.69 7.52
C ARG A 121 4.71 6.83 7.17
N THR A 122 5.04 6.68 5.89
CA THR A 122 6.43 6.68 5.42
C THR A 122 6.93 8.08 5.02
N GLY A 123 6.02 9.02 4.74
CA GLY A 123 6.37 10.38 4.34
C GLY A 123 5.21 11.16 3.78
N GLU A 124 5.52 12.33 3.25
CA GLU A 124 4.62 13.21 2.51
C GLU A 124 5.19 13.47 1.12
N LEU A 125 4.32 13.49 0.13
CA LEU A 125 4.64 13.93 -1.22
C LEU A 125 3.89 15.25 -1.44
N PRO A 126 4.57 16.39 -1.40
CA PRO A 126 3.93 17.68 -1.65
C PRO A 126 3.54 17.78 -3.13
N PHE A 127 2.37 18.36 -3.39
CA PHE A 127 1.95 18.74 -4.73
C PHE A 127 2.36 20.18 -5.00
N ALA A 128 2.82 20.45 -6.22
CA ALA A 128 3.09 21.78 -6.72
C ALA A 128 2.23 22.05 -7.96
N LEU A 129 1.56 23.19 -7.99
CA LEU A 129 0.93 23.71 -9.19
C LEU A 129 2.01 24.45 -9.99
N ILE A 130 2.25 23.98 -11.21
CA ILE A 130 3.21 24.61 -12.12
C ILE A 130 2.44 25.12 -13.32
N VAL A 131 2.66 26.37 -13.67
CA VAL A 131 2.09 27.01 -14.85
C VAL A 131 3.20 27.43 -15.80
N HIS A 132 2.88 27.49 -17.11
CA HIS A 132 3.83 27.97 -18.11
C HIS A 132 4.14 29.46 -17.84
N PRO A 133 5.37 29.95 -18.10
CA PRO A 133 5.76 31.34 -17.87
C PRO A 133 4.92 32.39 -18.61
N SER A 134 4.22 32.00 -19.70
CA SER A 134 3.30 32.89 -20.41
C SER A 134 1.97 33.16 -19.68
N VAL A 135 1.66 32.38 -18.63
CA VAL A 135 0.45 32.61 -17.82
C VAL A 135 0.71 33.82 -16.93
N PRO A 136 -0.08 34.91 -17.04
CA PRO A 136 0.15 36.15 -16.31
C PRO A 136 -0.33 36.09 -14.86
N ALA A 137 -0.07 34.99 -14.16
CA ALA A 137 -0.43 34.77 -12.77
C ALA A 137 0.83 34.39 -11.98
N ARG A 138 1.09 35.10 -10.90
CA ARG A 138 2.23 34.88 -9.98
C ARG A 138 1.79 34.36 -8.62
N THR A 139 0.49 34.42 -8.36
CA THR A 139 -0.12 33.94 -7.12
C THR A 139 -1.29 33.02 -7.44
N MET A 140 -1.71 32.23 -6.47
CA MET A 140 -2.88 31.37 -6.62
C MET A 140 -4.16 32.18 -6.84
N ALA A 141 -4.31 33.35 -6.19
CA ALA A 141 -5.45 34.21 -6.37
C ALA A 141 -5.54 34.71 -7.82
N GLU A 142 -4.45 35.27 -8.35
CA GLU A 142 -4.39 35.70 -9.76
C GLU A 142 -4.65 34.55 -10.75
N PHE A 143 -4.20 33.33 -10.41
CA PHE A 143 -4.45 32.15 -11.23
C PHE A 143 -5.92 31.75 -11.23
N ILE A 144 -6.60 31.81 -10.09
CA ILE A 144 -8.02 31.52 -9.96
C ILE A 144 -8.87 32.60 -10.66
N ASP A 145 -8.54 33.88 -10.46
CA ASP A 145 -9.24 35.01 -11.07
C ASP A 145 -9.08 35.02 -12.61
N SER A 146 -8.00 34.42 -13.12
CA SER A 146 -7.75 34.25 -14.55
C SER A 146 -8.51 33.07 -15.19
N GLY A 147 -9.64 32.66 -14.63
CA GLY A 147 -10.39 31.44 -14.99
C GLY A 147 -10.55 31.12 -16.48
N ASP A 148 -10.51 32.14 -17.36
CA ASP A 148 -10.46 31.96 -18.82
C ASP A 148 -9.18 31.30 -19.33
N LEU A 149 -8.07 31.35 -18.59
CA LEU A 149 -6.79 30.76 -18.98
C LEU A 149 -6.76 29.24 -18.81
N LEU A 150 -7.54 28.68 -17.92
CA LEU A 150 -7.71 27.21 -17.80
C LEU A 150 -8.40 26.65 -19.05
N ALA A 151 -9.38 27.36 -19.59
CA ALA A 151 -10.08 27.00 -20.82
C ALA A 151 -9.20 27.17 -22.05
N GLN A 152 -8.31 28.20 -22.09
CA GLN A 152 -7.46 28.49 -23.24
C GLN A 152 -6.16 27.66 -23.28
N SER A 153 -5.63 27.26 -22.12
CA SER A 153 -4.34 26.55 -22.03
C SER A 153 -4.44 25.05 -22.28
N GLY A 154 -5.64 24.52 -22.57
CA GLY A 154 -5.83 23.06 -22.69
C GLY A 154 -5.54 22.29 -21.40
N ALA A 155 -5.42 22.98 -20.28
CA ALA A 155 -5.27 22.40 -18.94
C ALA A 155 -6.57 21.75 -18.45
N THR A 156 -7.23 21.02 -19.33
CA THR A 156 -8.26 20.00 -18.97
C THR A 156 -7.60 18.87 -18.19
N ALA A 157 -6.32 19.01 -17.94
CA ALA A 157 -5.57 18.11 -17.12
C ALA A 157 -5.92 18.33 -15.66
N MET A 158 -6.63 17.41 -15.09
CA MET A 158 -6.79 17.17 -13.67
C MET A 158 -7.99 17.76 -12.95
N GLY A 159 -9.19 17.75 -13.51
CA GLY A 159 -10.41 17.73 -12.67
C GLY A 159 -10.59 18.88 -11.65
N LEU A 160 -9.91 20.01 -11.83
CA LEU A 160 -10.04 21.17 -10.97
C LEU A 160 -11.08 22.19 -11.48
N GLY A 161 -11.59 21.98 -12.70
CA GLY A 161 -12.48 22.94 -13.36
C GLY A 161 -13.95 22.90 -12.95
N GLU A 162 -14.39 21.92 -12.17
CA GLU A 162 -15.85 21.70 -12.00
C GLU A 162 -16.39 21.93 -10.59
N LYS A 163 -15.58 22.38 -9.63
CA LYS A 163 -16.04 22.60 -8.25
C LYS A 163 -16.02 24.04 -7.74
N THR A 164 -15.76 25.03 -8.57
CA THR A 164 -15.77 26.43 -8.13
C THR A 164 -17.12 27.12 -8.27
N ASN A 165 -18.15 26.48 -8.81
CA ASN A 165 -19.46 27.12 -9.03
C ASN A 165 -20.55 26.74 -8.03
N SER A 166 -20.21 26.27 -6.82
CA SER A 166 -21.23 25.97 -5.81
C SER A 166 -20.87 26.46 -4.40
N VAL A 167 -20.38 27.68 -4.28
CA VAL A 167 -20.41 28.43 -3.02
C VAL A 167 -20.86 29.84 -3.34
N GLY A 168 -22.16 29.98 -3.41
CA GLY A 168 -22.88 31.23 -3.27
C GLY A 168 -23.66 31.18 -1.97
#